data_0bfd2e039783ce452d98278c1ea0a6a7
#
_entry.id   0bfd2e039783ce452d98278c1ea0a6a7
#
_cell.length_a   1.000
_cell.length_b   1.000
_cell.length_c   1.000
_cell.angle_alpha   90.00
_cell.angle_beta   90.00
_cell.angle_gamma   90.00
#
_symmetry.space_group_name_H-M   'P 1'
#
loop_
_entity.id
_entity.type
_entity.pdbx_description
1 polymer ?
#
loop_
_entity_poly.entity_id
_entity_poly.type
_entity_poly.pdbx_seq_one_letter_code
_entity_poly.pdbx_strand_id
1 'polypeptide(L)'
;MQKALEVKIRPYSNQNSQERPDQKGASRVHLCREALLDLKLESGQVCYISRVDEPESGRREAVAWLTAEKSLSKKVVQMSKSFQGACGFKLGDDVKISAGGDIEVATSIVLRDITAQELDTAAELGAQDKPHWEWFLRESLGGYFVVPSDLRSSFPSG
;
A
#
# COMPACT_ATOMS: atom_id res chain seq x y z
N MET A 1 15.25 -21.40 -2.03
CA MET A 1 14.37 -20.61 -2.96
C MET A 1 13.20 -20.05 -2.16
N GLN A 2 13.00 -18.78 -2.23
CA GLN A 2 11.85 -18.13 -1.60
C GLN A 2 10.59 -18.50 -2.40
N LYS A 3 9.57 -19.05 -1.72
CA LYS A 3 8.33 -19.44 -2.37
C LYS A 3 7.57 -18.20 -2.79
N ALA A 4 7.19 -18.12 -4.05
CA ALA A 4 6.35 -17.07 -4.57
C ALA A 4 5.00 -17.65 -5.01
N LEU A 5 3.94 -16.84 -4.86
CA LEU A 5 2.59 -17.19 -5.26
C LEU A 5 2.13 -16.25 -6.37
N GLU A 6 1.70 -16.82 -7.50
CA GLU A 6 1.09 -16.05 -8.57
C GLU A 6 -0.41 -15.91 -8.33
N VAL A 7 -0.89 -14.68 -8.34
CA VAL A 7 -2.26 -14.32 -8.01
C VAL A 7 -2.76 -13.20 -8.90
N LYS A 8 -4.08 -13.14 -9.06
CA LYS A 8 -4.76 -12.11 -9.85
C LYS A 8 -5.32 -11.00 -8.95
N ILE A 9 -5.11 -9.75 -9.35
CA ILE A 9 -5.61 -8.59 -8.61
C ILE A 9 -7.13 -8.46 -8.76
N ARG A 10 -7.79 -8.31 -7.60
CA ARG A 10 -9.21 -7.99 -7.49
C ARG A 10 -9.42 -6.76 -6.60
N PRO A 11 -10.54 -6.05 -6.76
CA PRO A 11 -10.83 -4.90 -5.93
C PRO A 11 -11.03 -5.33 -4.47
N TYR A 12 -10.52 -4.54 -3.55
CA TYR A 12 -10.85 -4.66 -2.15
C TYR A 12 -12.10 -3.83 -1.86
N SER A 13 -13.18 -4.50 -1.48
CA SER A 13 -14.41 -3.85 -1.06
C SER A 13 -14.48 -3.82 0.46
N ASN A 14 -14.52 -2.61 1.01
CA ASN A 14 -14.49 -2.37 2.44
C ASN A 14 -15.89 -2.34 3.09
N GLN A 15 -16.92 -2.80 2.39
CA GLN A 15 -18.30 -2.69 2.86
C GLN A 15 -18.58 -3.41 4.20
N ASN A 16 -17.73 -4.37 4.58
CA ASN A 16 -17.89 -5.18 5.79
C ASN A 16 -16.63 -5.21 6.68
N SER A 17 -15.63 -4.40 6.45
CA SER A 17 -14.42 -4.43 7.25
C SER A 17 -14.53 -3.51 8.46
N GLN A 18 -14.09 -3.99 9.61
CA GLN A 18 -13.90 -3.18 10.82
C GLN A 18 -12.64 -2.31 10.75
N GLU A 19 -12.03 -2.19 9.58
CA GLU A 19 -10.87 -1.33 9.39
C GLU A 19 -11.23 0.14 9.59
N ARG A 20 -10.40 0.82 10.33
CA ARG A 20 -10.54 2.25 10.53
C ARG A 20 -10.41 2.98 9.18
N PRO A 21 -11.14 4.09 8.97
CA PRO A 21 -11.05 4.87 7.73
C PRO A 21 -9.64 5.33 7.36
N ASP A 22 -8.83 5.64 8.36
CA ASP A 22 -7.43 6.04 8.26
C ASP A 22 -6.48 4.91 7.81
N GLN A 23 -6.90 3.66 7.99
CA GLN A 23 -6.15 2.48 7.54
C GLN A 23 -6.55 2.01 6.14
N LYS A 24 -7.58 2.61 5.57
CA LYS A 24 -8.06 2.29 4.22
C LYS A 24 -7.04 2.72 3.18
N GLY A 25 -6.51 1.77 2.46
CA GLY A 25 -5.58 2.02 1.37
C GLY A 25 -4.10 2.08 1.77
N ALA A 26 -3.78 1.94 3.05
CA ALA A 26 -2.41 1.64 3.43
C ALA A 26 -1.94 0.41 2.65
N SER A 27 -0.69 0.38 2.27
CA SER A 27 0.01 -0.59 1.41
C SER A 27 -0.27 -2.08 1.71
N ARG A 28 -1.55 -2.42 1.88
CA ARG A 28 -2.03 -3.75 2.26
C ARG A 28 -2.47 -4.55 1.06
N VAL A 29 -2.08 -5.80 1.07
CA VAL A 29 -2.56 -6.83 0.15
C VAL A 29 -3.32 -7.88 0.94
N HIS A 30 -4.59 -8.04 0.64
CA HIS A 30 -5.47 -8.98 1.34
C HIS A 30 -5.45 -10.33 0.66
N LEU A 31 -5.07 -11.34 1.42
CA LEU A 31 -4.90 -12.72 1.00
C LEU A 31 -5.77 -13.65 1.84
N CYS A 32 -6.17 -14.77 1.28
CA CYS A 32 -6.81 -15.82 2.07
C CYS A 32 -5.80 -16.52 2.99
N ARG A 33 -6.31 -17.21 3.99
CA ARG A 33 -5.47 -17.90 4.98
C ARG A 33 -4.51 -18.94 4.35
N GLU A 34 -4.98 -19.68 3.35
CA GLU A 34 -4.16 -20.68 2.67
C GLU A 34 -2.98 -20.05 1.92
N ALA A 35 -3.21 -18.89 1.27
CA ALA A 35 -2.15 -18.15 0.59
C ALA A 35 -1.09 -17.64 1.58
N LEU A 36 -1.51 -17.10 2.72
CA LEU A 36 -0.59 -16.67 3.77
C LEU A 36 0.25 -17.83 4.31
N LEU A 37 -0.37 -18.98 4.60
CA LEU A 37 0.33 -20.19 5.06
C LEU A 37 1.34 -20.69 4.01
N ASP A 38 0.97 -20.70 2.74
CA ASP A 38 1.88 -21.10 1.66
C ASP A 38 3.10 -20.21 1.53
N LEU A 39 2.91 -18.91 1.73
CA LEU A 39 3.98 -17.92 1.72
C LEU A 39 4.76 -17.86 3.03
N LYS A 40 4.30 -18.58 4.07
CA LYS A 40 4.80 -18.50 5.46
C LYS A 40 4.76 -17.08 6.00
N LEU A 41 3.68 -16.38 5.73
CA LEU A 41 3.42 -15.02 6.18
C LEU A 41 2.30 -15.00 7.22
N GLU A 42 2.45 -14.12 8.18
CA GLU A 42 1.40 -13.72 9.11
C GLU A 42 0.81 -12.38 8.70
N SER A 43 -0.42 -12.12 9.14
CA SER A 43 -1.06 -10.82 8.92
C SER A 43 -0.25 -9.70 9.59
N GLY A 44 0.08 -8.66 8.82
CA GLY A 44 0.93 -7.55 9.28
C GLY A 44 2.41 -7.67 8.89
N GLN A 45 2.83 -8.77 8.29
CA GLN A 45 4.20 -8.92 7.83
C GLN A 45 4.41 -8.33 6.44
N VAL A 46 5.65 -7.91 6.16
CA VAL A 46 6.04 -7.40 4.85
C VAL A 46 6.08 -8.51 3.82
N CYS A 47 5.57 -8.21 2.66
CA CYS A 47 5.71 -9.03 1.46
C CYS A 47 6.21 -8.18 0.29
N TYR A 48 6.76 -8.84 -0.70
CA TYR A 48 7.08 -8.23 -1.99
C TYR A 48 6.00 -8.59 -3.01
N ILE A 49 5.64 -7.62 -3.83
CA ILE A 49 4.71 -7.78 -4.94
C ILE A 49 5.30 -7.20 -6.23
N SER A 50 5.20 -7.92 -7.32
CA SER A 50 5.61 -7.49 -8.65
C SER A 50 4.68 -8.07 -9.70
N ARG A 51 4.64 -7.51 -10.91
CA ARG A 51 4.02 -8.21 -12.03
C ARG A 51 4.80 -9.48 -12.35
N VAL A 52 4.12 -10.47 -12.91
CA VAL A 52 4.76 -11.75 -13.27
C VAL A 52 5.85 -11.56 -14.34
N ASP A 53 5.67 -10.60 -15.22
CA ASP A 53 6.54 -10.26 -16.34
C ASP A 53 7.62 -9.19 -16.00
N GLU A 54 7.55 -8.62 -14.79
CA GLU A 54 8.54 -7.64 -14.35
C GLU A 54 9.80 -8.29 -13.75
N PRO A 55 10.99 -7.67 -13.95
CA PRO A 55 12.19 -8.10 -13.24
C PRO A 55 12.06 -7.87 -11.72
N GLU A 56 12.85 -8.59 -10.93
CA GLU A 56 12.84 -8.44 -9.46
C GLU A 56 13.12 -7.01 -8.98
N SER A 57 13.82 -6.22 -9.78
CA SER A 57 14.07 -4.79 -9.48
C SER A 57 12.80 -3.93 -9.50
N GLY A 58 11.73 -4.40 -10.14
CA GLY A 58 10.43 -3.74 -10.19
C GLY A 58 9.49 -4.11 -9.03
N ARG A 59 9.95 -4.95 -8.09
CA ARG A 59 9.14 -5.36 -6.94
C ARG A 59 8.80 -4.17 -6.04
N ARG A 60 7.59 -4.20 -5.49
CA ARG A 60 7.10 -3.25 -4.50
C ARG A 60 6.96 -3.93 -3.15
N GLU A 61 7.11 -3.17 -2.09
CA GLU A 61 6.85 -3.64 -0.73
C GLU A 61 5.37 -3.42 -0.38
N ALA A 62 4.79 -4.39 0.31
CA ALA A 62 3.42 -4.34 0.79
C ALA A 62 3.30 -5.02 2.14
N VAL A 63 2.18 -4.83 2.81
CA VAL A 63 1.86 -5.54 4.05
C VAL A 63 0.84 -6.63 3.75
N ALA A 64 1.20 -7.87 4.02
CA ALA A 64 0.29 -8.99 3.89
C ALA A 64 -0.79 -8.92 4.97
N TRP A 65 -2.05 -9.09 4.59
CA TRP A 65 -3.19 -8.99 5.48
C TRP A 65 -4.18 -10.11 5.23
N LEU A 66 -4.74 -10.66 6.31
CA LEU A 66 -5.79 -11.66 6.17
C LEU A 66 -7.07 -11.00 5.69
N THR A 67 -7.65 -11.51 4.60
CA THR A 67 -8.93 -11.01 4.12
C THR A 67 -10.08 -11.32 5.10
N ALA A 68 -11.04 -10.41 5.17
CA ALA A 68 -12.31 -10.67 5.85
C ALA A 68 -13.25 -11.56 5.03
N GLU A 69 -13.00 -11.72 3.73
CA GLU A 69 -13.80 -12.53 2.82
C GLU A 69 -13.42 -14.01 2.93
N LYS A 70 -14.31 -14.79 3.56
CA LYS A 70 -14.07 -16.22 3.83
C LYS A 70 -13.95 -17.09 2.58
N SER A 71 -14.52 -16.66 1.47
CA SER A 71 -14.57 -17.38 0.20
C SER A 71 -13.49 -16.96 -0.79
N LEU A 72 -12.54 -16.09 -0.40
CA LEU A 72 -11.50 -15.63 -1.30
C LEU A 72 -10.62 -16.78 -1.76
N SER A 73 -10.47 -16.90 -3.08
CA SER A 73 -9.62 -17.91 -3.70
C SER A 73 -8.14 -17.63 -3.37
N LYS A 74 -7.38 -18.69 -3.19
CA LYS A 74 -5.92 -18.66 -3.05
C LYS A 74 -5.18 -17.99 -4.23
N LYS A 75 -5.81 -17.98 -5.40
CA LYS A 75 -5.26 -17.36 -6.62
C LYS A 75 -5.64 -15.89 -6.79
N VAL A 76 -6.14 -15.26 -5.75
CA VAL A 76 -6.60 -13.88 -5.77
C VAL A 76 -5.96 -13.07 -4.66
N VAL A 77 -5.56 -11.86 -4.97
CA VAL A 77 -5.18 -10.82 -4.01
C VAL A 77 -6.12 -9.63 -4.16
N GLN A 78 -6.57 -9.09 -3.04
CA GLN A 78 -7.36 -7.87 -3.03
C GLN A 78 -6.51 -6.70 -2.53
N MET A 79 -6.62 -5.57 -3.19
CA MET A 79 -5.95 -4.34 -2.77
C MET A 79 -6.79 -3.12 -3.12
N SER A 80 -6.59 -2.03 -2.38
CA SER A 80 -7.30 -0.78 -2.59
C SER A 80 -6.94 -0.16 -3.94
N LYS A 81 -7.84 0.66 -4.46
CA LYS A 81 -7.60 1.41 -5.70
C LYS A 81 -6.41 2.37 -5.58
N SER A 82 -6.23 3.00 -4.41
CA SER A 82 -5.11 3.89 -4.16
C SER A 82 -3.78 3.15 -4.19
N PHE A 83 -3.69 1.97 -3.58
CA PHE A 83 -2.47 1.17 -3.61
C PHE A 83 -2.18 0.61 -5.00
N GLN A 84 -3.20 0.18 -5.75
CA GLN A 84 -3.05 -0.19 -7.17
C GLN A 84 -2.45 0.96 -7.98
N GLY A 85 -2.99 2.17 -7.82
CA GLY A 85 -2.49 3.36 -8.50
C GLY A 85 -1.04 3.70 -8.12
N ALA A 86 -0.70 3.64 -6.83
CA ALA A 86 0.65 3.88 -6.34
C ALA A 86 1.68 2.90 -6.92
N CYS A 87 1.30 1.63 -7.07
CA CYS A 87 2.15 0.58 -7.63
C CYS A 87 2.12 0.50 -9.17
N GLY A 88 1.21 1.22 -9.83
CA GLY A 88 1.00 1.12 -11.27
C GLY A 88 0.29 -0.18 -11.71
N PHE A 89 -0.39 -0.86 -10.78
CA PHE A 89 -1.15 -2.08 -11.07
C PHE A 89 -2.57 -1.76 -11.55
N LYS A 90 -3.14 -2.69 -12.31
CA LYS A 90 -4.53 -2.64 -12.78
C LYS A 90 -5.30 -3.86 -12.29
N LEU A 91 -6.61 -3.72 -12.21
CA LEU A 91 -7.49 -4.85 -11.93
C LEU A 91 -7.32 -5.93 -13.00
N GLY A 92 -7.18 -7.16 -12.54
CA GLY A 92 -6.99 -8.31 -13.41
C GLY A 92 -5.54 -8.60 -13.77
N ASP A 93 -4.58 -7.75 -13.39
CA ASP A 93 -3.16 -8.04 -13.56
C ASP A 93 -2.78 -9.32 -12.78
N ASP A 94 -1.88 -10.10 -13.36
CA ASP A 94 -1.25 -11.22 -12.70
C ASP A 94 0.03 -10.74 -12.01
N VAL A 95 0.08 -10.95 -10.71
CA VAL A 95 1.18 -10.52 -9.85
C VAL A 95 1.76 -11.68 -9.08
N LYS A 96 3.01 -11.54 -8.73
CA LYS A 96 3.76 -12.49 -7.93
C LYS A 96 3.97 -11.90 -6.53
N ILE A 97 3.60 -12.65 -5.50
CA ILE A 97 3.80 -12.27 -4.10
C ILE A 97 4.78 -13.24 -3.46
N SER A 98 5.73 -12.70 -2.71
CA SER A 98 6.70 -13.48 -1.92
C SER A 98 6.89 -12.85 -0.54
N ALA A 99 7.41 -13.64 0.41
CA ALA A 99 7.74 -13.10 1.72
C ALA A 99 8.76 -11.97 1.61
N GLY A 100 8.56 -10.90 2.36
CA GLY A 100 9.48 -9.77 2.44
C GLY A 100 10.59 -9.97 3.46
N GLY A 101 11.44 -8.95 3.58
CA GLY A 101 12.49 -8.87 4.60
C GLY A 101 12.01 -8.16 5.86
N ASP A 102 12.96 -7.84 6.72
CA ASP A 102 12.73 -7.03 7.91
C ASP A 102 12.39 -5.59 7.52
N ILE A 103 11.54 -4.96 8.33
CA ILE A 103 11.17 -3.55 8.16
C ILE A 103 12.21 -2.70 8.87
N GLU A 104 12.79 -1.77 8.14
CA GLU A 104 13.59 -0.72 8.75
C GLU A 104 12.69 0.42 9.25
N VAL A 105 13.01 0.93 10.44
CA VAL A 105 12.31 2.10 10.97
C VAL A 105 12.87 3.35 10.29
N ALA A 106 11.99 4.12 9.65
CA ALA A 106 12.39 5.39 9.05
C ALA A 106 12.83 6.38 10.13
N THR A 107 14.04 6.93 10.00
CA THR A 107 14.56 7.98 10.89
C THR A 107 14.08 9.37 10.46
N SER A 108 13.78 9.53 9.18
CA SER A 108 13.22 10.76 8.62
C SER A 108 12.38 10.48 7.39
N ILE A 109 11.35 11.28 7.16
CA ILE A 109 10.52 11.26 5.97
C ILE A 109 10.49 12.67 5.40
N VAL A 110 10.86 12.80 4.12
CA VAL A 110 10.76 14.05 3.39
C VAL A 110 9.58 13.99 2.45
N LEU A 111 8.63 14.89 2.64
CA LEU A 111 7.44 15.01 1.78
C LEU A 111 7.56 16.26 0.93
N ARG A 112 7.16 16.16 -0.32
CA ARG A 112 7.12 17.27 -1.26
C ARG A 112 5.70 17.47 -1.75
N ASP A 113 5.24 18.70 -1.71
CA ASP A 113 3.99 19.09 -2.37
C ASP A 113 4.19 19.06 -3.89
N ILE A 114 3.41 18.25 -4.57
CA ILE A 114 3.45 18.11 -6.04
C ILE A 114 2.24 18.80 -6.71
N THR A 115 1.30 19.33 -5.93
CA THR A 115 0.06 19.92 -6.43
C THR A 115 0.33 21.08 -7.37
N ALA A 116 1.30 21.93 -7.03
CA ALA A 116 1.69 23.08 -7.86
C ALA A 116 2.27 22.65 -9.22
N GLN A 117 2.94 21.50 -9.27
CA GLN A 117 3.51 20.97 -10.52
C GLN A 117 2.46 20.34 -11.44
N GLU A 118 1.43 19.72 -10.84
CA GLU A 118 0.35 19.09 -11.60
C GLU A 118 -0.69 20.10 -12.12
N LEU A 119 -0.90 21.19 -11.40
CA LEU A 119 -1.93 22.19 -11.71
C LEU A 119 -1.38 23.48 -12.36
N ASP A 120 -0.07 23.56 -12.57
CA ASP A 120 0.60 24.79 -13.06
C ASP A 120 0.23 26.05 -12.25
N THR A 121 -0.10 25.86 -10.98
CA THR A 121 -0.48 26.90 -10.05
C THR A 121 0.60 27.06 -8.97
N ALA A 122 1.09 28.28 -8.78
CA ALA A 122 2.08 28.63 -7.76
C ALA A 122 1.48 28.73 -6.35
N ALA A 123 0.66 27.76 -5.95
CA ALA A 123 0.14 27.69 -4.59
C ALA A 123 1.17 26.99 -3.68
N GLU A 124 2.11 27.74 -3.17
CA GLU A 124 2.94 27.26 -2.07
C GLU A 124 2.08 27.13 -0.80
N LEU A 125 2.27 26.03 -0.08
CA LEU A 125 1.73 25.88 1.28
C LEU A 125 2.22 27.07 2.11
N GLY A 126 1.28 27.90 2.58
CA GLY A 126 1.62 29.06 3.37
C GLY A 126 2.43 28.67 4.61
N ALA A 127 3.45 29.44 4.97
CA ALA A 127 4.30 29.17 6.13
C ALA A 127 3.49 29.03 7.43
N GLN A 128 2.33 29.66 7.51
CA GLN A 128 1.40 29.60 8.65
C GLN A 128 0.65 28.26 8.73
N ASP A 129 0.51 27.53 7.62
CA ASP A 129 -0.18 26.23 7.59
C ASP A 129 0.77 25.06 7.86
N LYS A 130 2.09 25.31 7.79
CA LYS A 130 3.12 24.29 7.95
C LYS A 130 3.02 23.48 9.25
N PRO A 131 2.81 24.09 10.45
CA PRO A 131 2.66 23.32 11.69
C PRO A 131 1.45 22.39 11.69
N HIS A 132 0.35 22.81 11.08
CA HIS A 132 -0.86 22.01 10.94
C HIS A 132 -0.63 20.79 10.02
N TRP A 133 0.06 21.01 8.91
CA TRP A 133 0.45 19.96 7.98
C TRP A 133 1.42 18.96 8.60
N GLU A 134 2.41 19.43 9.34
CA GLU A 134 3.37 18.57 10.03
C GLU A 134 2.67 17.67 11.06
N TRP A 135 1.74 18.24 11.82
CA TRP A 135 0.93 17.46 12.77
C TRP A 135 0.08 16.41 12.06
N PHE A 136 -0.66 16.81 11.02
CA PHE A 136 -1.54 15.92 10.26
C PHE A 136 -0.74 14.76 9.64
N LEU A 137 0.40 15.05 9.03
CA LEU A 137 1.25 14.04 8.42
C LEU A 137 1.83 13.09 9.46
N ARG A 138 2.23 13.60 10.62
CA ARG A 138 2.73 12.78 11.73
C ARG A 138 1.67 11.82 12.23
N GLU A 139 0.44 12.27 12.42
CA GLU A 139 -0.69 11.44 12.85
C GLU A 139 -1.09 10.43 11.76
N SER A 140 -1.04 10.83 10.50
CA SER A 140 -1.44 9.98 9.37
C SER A 140 -0.42 8.93 9.02
N LEU A 141 0.88 9.18 9.22
CA LEU A 141 1.98 8.29 8.84
C LEU A 141 2.62 7.59 10.04
N GLY A 142 2.38 8.08 11.26
CA GLY A 142 2.95 7.51 12.46
C GLY A 142 2.47 6.08 12.71
N GLY A 143 3.40 5.14 12.81
CA GLY A 143 3.09 3.73 13.05
C GLY A 143 2.62 2.96 11.83
N TYR A 144 2.63 3.57 10.65
CA TYR A 144 2.26 2.93 9.40
C TYR A 144 3.47 2.54 8.57
N PHE A 145 3.24 1.53 7.74
CA PHE A 145 4.18 1.14 6.70
C PHE A 145 4.11 2.16 5.55
N VAL A 146 5.25 2.73 5.21
CA VAL A 146 5.38 3.73 4.14
C VAL A 146 6.22 3.14 3.02
N VAL A 147 5.68 3.13 1.81
CA VAL A 147 6.44 2.77 0.61
C VAL A 147 7.09 4.04 0.07
N PRO A 148 8.43 4.15 0.07
CA PRO A 148 9.12 5.30 -0.50
C PRO A 148 8.74 5.48 -1.98
N SER A 149 8.67 6.70 -2.45
CA SER A 149 8.39 7.14 -3.82
C SER A 149 6.95 7.09 -4.34
N ASP A 150 6.04 6.38 -3.68
CA ASP A 150 4.68 6.19 -4.21
C ASP A 150 3.57 6.79 -3.32
N LEU A 151 3.95 7.54 -2.27
CA LEU A 151 3.01 8.21 -1.38
C LEU A 151 2.38 9.42 -2.08
N ARG A 152 1.19 9.19 -2.62
CA ARG A 152 0.30 10.27 -3.00
C ARG A 152 -0.81 10.36 -1.95
N SER A 153 -0.78 11.39 -1.11
CA SER A 153 -1.90 11.69 -0.24
C SER A 153 -2.63 12.93 -0.76
N SER A 154 -3.93 12.82 -0.92
CA SER A 154 -4.80 13.97 -1.17
C SER A 154 -5.30 14.48 0.18
N PHE A 155 -5.05 15.74 0.47
CA PHE A 155 -5.53 16.38 1.67
C PHE A 155 -6.96 16.88 1.47
N PRO A 156 -7.83 16.77 2.49
CA PRO A 156 -9.14 17.39 2.42
C PRO A 156 -8.93 18.91 2.35
N SER A 157 -9.44 19.50 1.28
CA SER A 157 -9.57 20.96 1.19
C SER A 157 -10.49 21.40 2.30
N GLY A 158 -9.98 22.19 3.25
CA GLY A 158 -10.75 22.83 4.29
C GLY A 158 -11.65 23.95 3.74
#